data_84f442fdec862ff58f1040b828956fe2
#
_entry.id   84f442fdec862ff58f1040b828956fe2
#
_cell.length_a   1.000
_cell.length_b   1.000
_cell.length_c   1.000
_cell.angle_alpha   90.00
_cell.angle_beta   90.00
_cell.angle_gamma   90.00
#
_symmetry.space_group_name_H-M   'P 1'
#
loop_
_entity.id
_entity.type
_entity.pdbx_description
1 polymer ?
#
loop_
_entity_poly.entity_id
_entity_poly.type
_entity_poly.pdbx_seq_one_letter_code
_entity_poly.pdbx_strand_id
1 'polypeptide(L)'
;MTYQPQRITAPDGTALIVMAETDYIALLDAADIAAADRARAESDFMVPGEVVDAMLDGKSAIRAWREYRGLTQQALAQRAGIMQPSLVRIEAGSGKPRAATIEKLALALDIPTWALTDD
;
A
#
# COMPACT_ATOMS: atom_id res chain seq x y z
N MET A 1 6.26 -23.78 13.34
CA MET A 1 6.98 -23.44 14.57
C MET A 1 6.08 -22.64 15.49
N THR A 2 5.93 -23.05 16.71
CA THR A 2 5.02 -22.38 17.64
C THR A 2 5.67 -21.10 18.17
N TYR A 3 4.95 -19.99 18.08
CA TYR A 3 5.37 -18.72 18.63
C TYR A 3 5.36 -18.82 20.17
N GLN A 4 6.53 -18.61 20.78
CA GLN A 4 6.66 -18.67 22.24
C GLN A 4 7.58 -17.54 22.71
N PRO A 5 7.03 -16.34 22.92
CA PRO A 5 7.83 -15.26 23.49
C PRO A 5 8.16 -15.57 24.94
N GLN A 6 9.38 -15.26 25.36
CA GLN A 6 9.83 -15.41 26.73
C GLN A 6 9.70 -14.07 27.46
N ARG A 7 9.14 -14.13 28.67
CA ARG A 7 9.03 -12.95 29.52
C ARG A 7 10.13 -12.97 30.55
N ILE A 8 10.92 -11.90 30.60
CA ILE A 8 11.97 -11.73 31.59
C ILE A 8 11.79 -10.40 32.33
N THR A 9 12.37 -10.30 33.53
CA THR A 9 12.30 -9.05 34.30
C THR A 9 13.70 -8.47 34.43
N ALA A 10 13.85 -7.21 34.04
CA ALA A 10 15.10 -6.48 34.20
C ALA A 10 15.34 -6.12 35.65
N PRO A 11 16.62 -5.80 36.04
CA PRO A 11 16.96 -5.46 37.43
C PRO A 11 16.13 -4.27 37.99
N ASP A 12 15.66 -3.38 37.16
CA ASP A 12 14.86 -2.23 37.58
C ASP A 12 13.36 -2.56 37.72
N GLY A 13 12.96 -3.81 37.49
CA GLY A 13 11.56 -4.25 37.54
C GLY A 13 10.85 -4.22 36.24
N THR A 14 11.47 -3.72 35.16
CA THR A 14 10.84 -3.64 33.83
C THR A 14 10.61 -5.04 33.26
N ALA A 15 9.39 -5.31 32.80
CA ALA A 15 9.09 -6.55 32.11
C ALA A 15 9.58 -6.47 30.66
N LEU A 16 10.34 -7.47 30.24
CA LEU A 16 10.88 -7.57 28.88
C LEU A 16 10.34 -8.83 28.20
N ILE A 17 10.17 -8.74 26.90
CA ILE A 17 9.77 -9.89 26.09
C ILE A 17 10.89 -10.20 25.12
N VAL A 18 11.35 -11.46 25.13
CA VAL A 18 12.37 -11.96 24.21
C VAL A 18 11.70 -12.88 23.19
N MET A 19 11.92 -12.60 21.93
CA MET A 19 11.37 -13.38 20.83
C MET A 19 12.36 -13.43 19.69
N ALA A 20 12.17 -14.38 18.78
CA ALA A 20 12.97 -14.43 17.56
C ALA A 20 12.66 -13.19 16.69
N GLU A 21 13.69 -12.66 16.03
CA GLU A 21 13.54 -11.50 15.16
C GLU A 21 12.49 -11.75 14.06
N THR A 22 12.47 -12.97 13.51
CA THR A 22 11.47 -13.35 12.49
C THR A 22 10.04 -13.22 13.01
N ASP A 23 9.81 -13.59 14.28
CA ASP A 23 8.50 -13.49 14.92
C ASP A 23 8.12 -12.02 15.15
N TYR A 24 9.09 -11.20 15.53
CA TYR A 24 8.88 -9.77 15.73
C TYR A 24 8.49 -9.07 14.40
N ILE A 25 9.20 -9.39 13.32
CA ILE A 25 8.90 -8.84 11.99
C ILE A 25 7.49 -9.27 11.55
N ALA A 26 7.15 -10.54 11.75
CA ALA A 26 5.82 -11.04 11.41
C ALA A 26 4.71 -10.32 12.22
N LEU A 27 4.99 -10.01 13.48
CA LEU A 27 4.06 -9.28 14.33
C LEU A 27 3.84 -7.84 13.83
N LEU A 28 4.92 -7.16 13.41
CA LEU A 28 4.82 -5.82 12.84
C LEU A 28 4.03 -5.82 11.52
N ASP A 29 4.28 -6.80 10.66
CA ASP A 29 3.56 -6.93 9.39
C ASP A 29 2.07 -7.16 9.63
N ALA A 30 1.71 -8.00 10.59
CA ALA A 30 0.32 -8.24 10.97
C ALA A 30 -0.36 -6.97 11.49
N ALA A 31 0.35 -6.15 12.27
CA ALA A 31 -0.16 -4.89 12.78
C ALA A 31 -0.40 -3.88 11.65
N ASP A 32 0.50 -3.82 10.66
CA ASP A 32 0.35 -2.96 9.49
C ASP A 32 -0.86 -3.36 8.64
N ILE A 33 -1.06 -4.66 8.43
CA ILE A 33 -2.22 -5.19 7.70
C ILE A 33 -3.51 -4.83 8.42
N ALA A 34 -3.55 -5.01 9.73
CA ALA A 34 -4.72 -4.66 10.55
C ALA A 34 -5.04 -3.17 10.50
N ALA A 35 -4.01 -2.31 10.52
CA ALA A 35 -4.18 -0.87 10.42
C ALA A 35 -4.73 -0.46 9.05
N ALA A 36 -4.25 -1.08 7.98
CA ALA A 36 -4.74 -0.83 6.62
C ALA A 36 -6.20 -1.26 6.47
N ASP A 37 -6.56 -2.43 6.99
CA ASP A 37 -7.93 -2.94 6.95
C ASP A 37 -8.88 -2.03 7.73
N ARG A 38 -8.43 -1.51 8.87
CA ARG A 38 -9.21 -0.59 9.68
C ARG A 38 -9.44 0.74 8.94
N ALA A 39 -8.40 1.25 8.29
CA ALA A 39 -8.49 2.49 7.51
C ALA A 39 -9.52 2.36 6.38
N ARG A 40 -9.57 1.20 5.71
CA ARG A 40 -10.59 0.92 4.68
C ARG A 40 -11.99 0.90 5.27
N ALA A 41 -12.16 0.23 6.41
CA ALA A 41 -13.46 0.09 7.07
C ALA A 41 -14.01 1.41 7.57
N GLU A 42 -13.14 2.32 8.01
CA GLU A 42 -13.50 3.62 8.54
C GLU A 42 -13.65 4.71 7.48
N SER A 43 -13.21 4.42 6.24
CA SER A 43 -13.23 5.41 5.16
C SER A 43 -14.59 5.45 4.46
N ASP A 44 -15.08 6.65 4.23
CA ASP A 44 -16.26 6.88 3.39
C ASP A 44 -15.93 6.85 1.90
N PHE A 45 -14.66 6.65 1.56
CA PHE A 45 -14.20 6.62 0.18
C PHE A 45 -14.65 5.33 -0.50
N MET A 46 -15.30 5.47 -1.63
CA MET A 46 -15.77 4.33 -2.42
C MET A 46 -15.03 4.28 -3.76
N VAL A 47 -14.66 3.06 -4.16
CA VAL A 47 -14.04 2.83 -5.47
C VAL A 47 -15.16 2.78 -6.51
N PRO A 48 -15.10 3.64 -7.56
CA PRO A 48 -16.10 3.58 -8.62
C PRO A 48 -16.14 2.23 -9.32
N GLY A 49 -17.33 1.80 -9.75
CA GLY A 49 -17.50 0.54 -10.46
C GLY A 49 -16.66 0.45 -11.74
N GLU A 50 -16.48 1.58 -12.43
CA GLU A 50 -15.64 1.64 -13.63
C GLU A 50 -14.20 1.27 -13.36
N VAL A 51 -13.66 1.69 -12.21
CA VAL A 51 -12.30 1.35 -11.78
C VAL A 51 -12.22 -0.15 -11.46
N VAL A 52 -13.19 -0.67 -10.73
CA VAL A 52 -13.25 -2.10 -10.40
C VAL A 52 -13.33 -2.93 -11.68
N ASP A 53 -14.18 -2.56 -12.62
CA ASP A 53 -14.31 -3.27 -13.89
C ASP A 53 -13.00 -3.28 -14.68
N ALA A 54 -12.29 -2.15 -14.72
CA ALA A 54 -10.99 -2.06 -15.39
C ALA A 54 -9.96 -2.98 -14.75
N MET A 55 -9.95 -3.06 -13.43
CA MET A 55 -9.04 -3.95 -12.70
C MET A 55 -9.38 -5.42 -12.95
N LEU A 56 -10.67 -5.76 -13.01
CA LEU A 56 -11.11 -7.12 -13.35
C LEU A 56 -10.73 -7.50 -14.78
N ASP A 57 -10.63 -6.53 -15.68
CA ASP A 57 -10.15 -6.74 -17.05
C ASP A 57 -8.62 -6.87 -17.15
N GLY A 58 -7.92 -6.82 -16.02
CA GLY A 58 -6.47 -7.02 -15.98
C GLY A 58 -5.64 -5.74 -15.94
N LYS A 59 -6.26 -4.55 -15.89
CA LYS A 59 -5.52 -3.30 -15.78
C LYS A 59 -5.01 -3.11 -14.35
N SER A 60 -3.83 -2.48 -14.22
CA SER A 60 -3.33 -2.13 -12.90
C SER A 60 -4.24 -1.09 -12.24
N ALA A 61 -4.25 -1.05 -10.91
CA ALA A 61 -5.03 -0.07 -10.17
C ALA A 61 -4.66 1.36 -10.58
N ILE A 62 -3.37 1.63 -10.75
CA ILE A 62 -2.87 2.95 -11.15
C ILE A 62 -3.43 3.34 -12.52
N ARG A 63 -3.38 2.42 -13.48
CA ARG A 63 -3.92 2.67 -14.82
C ARG A 63 -5.42 2.88 -14.80
N ALA A 64 -6.15 2.04 -14.04
CA ALA A 64 -7.59 2.13 -13.92
C ALA A 64 -8.02 3.49 -13.36
N TRP A 65 -7.37 3.95 -12.29
CA TRP A 65 -7.64 5.25 -11.71
C TRP A 65 -7.25 6.40 -12.62
N ARG A 66 -6.10 6.27 -13.31
CA ARG A 66 -5.63 7.29 -14.24
C ARG A 66 -6.66 7.51 -15.36
N GLU A 67 -7.11 6.43 -15.97
CA GLU A 67 -8.11 6.50 -17.06
C GLU A 67 -9.44 7.04 -16.55
N TYR A 68 -9.86 6.64 -15.36
CA TYR A 68 -11.07 7.15 -14.73
C TYR A 68 -11.01 8.67 -14.52
N ARG A 69 -9.84 9.19 -14.12
CA ARG A 69 -9.62 10.63 -13.97
C ARG A 69 -9.39 11.35 -15.29
N GLY A 70 -9.34 10.64 -16.41
CA GLY A 70 -9.13 11.23 -17.73
C GLY A 70 -7.73 11.75 -17.95
N LEU A 71 -6.74 11.19 -17.27
CA LEU A 71 -5.35 11.64 -17.36
C LEU A 71 -4.55 10.76 -18.31
N THR A 72 -3.66 11.39 -19.09
CA THR A 72 -2.62 10.67 -19.83
C THR A 72 -1.51 10.24 -18.88
N GLN A 73 -0.67 9.29 -19.30
CA GLN A 73 0.52 8.90 -18.54
C GLN A 73 1.43 10.10 -18.28
N GLN A 74 1.62 10.95 -19.29
CA GLN A 74 2.44 12.14 -19.14
C GLN A 74 1.86 13.10 -18.10
N ALA A 75 0.56 13.34 -18.13
CA ALA A 75 -0.11 14.23 -17.19
C ALA A 75 -0.02 13.71 -15.75
N LEU A 76 -0.26 12.42 -15.57
CA LEU A 76 -0.16 11.83 -14.23
C LEU A 76 1.28 11.86 -13.71
N ALA A 77 2.26 11.52 -14.56
CA ALA A 77 3.66 11.57 -14.17
C ALA A 77 4.07 12.99 -13.73
N GLN A 78 3.63 14.00 -14.45
CA GLN A 78 3.91 15.40 -14.10
C GLN A 78 3.27 15.76 -12.75
N ARG A 79 2.02 15.39 -12.53
CA ARG A 79 1.33 15.68 -11.27
C ARG A 79 1.98 14.98 -10.09
N ALA A 80 2.41 13.74 -10.29
CA ALA A 80 3.04 12.97 -9.23
C ALA A 80 4.52 13.30 -9.02
N GLY A 81 5.12 14.05 -9.94
CA GLY A 81 6.54 14.39 -9.86
C GLY A 81 7.45 13.20 -10.11
N ILE A 82 7.04 12.29 -10.98
CA ILE A 82 7.83 11.12 -11.37
C ILE A 82 8.08 11.15 -12.88
N MET A 83 9.06 10.35 -13.33
CA MET A 83 9.38 10.25 -14.74
C MET A 83 8.34 9.39 -15.47
N GLN A 84 7.92 9.79 -16.66
CA GLN A 84 6.93 9.03 -17.43
C GLN A 84 7.36 7.58 -17.68
N PRO A 85 8.63 7.27 -18.05
CA PRO A 85 9.05 5.88 -18.21
C PRO A 85 8.87 5.04 -16.94
N SER A 86 9.03 5.65 -15.76
CA SER A 86 8.79 4.97 -14.49
C SER A 86 7.31 4.61 -14.34
N LEU A 87 6.42 5.53 -14.68
CA LEU A 87 4.98 5.28 -14.63
C LEU A 87 4.57 4.17 -15.60
N VAL A 88 5.12 4.18 -16.81
CA VAL A 88 4.86 3.14 -17.81
C VAL A 88 5.20 1.75 -17.24
N ARG A 89 6.36 1.62 -16.60
CA ARG A 89 6.77 0.36 -15.99
C ARG A 89 5.87 -0.07 -14.85
N ILE A 90 5.47 0.88 -14.01
CA ILE A 90 4.57 0.62 -12.89
C ILE A 90 3.21 0.12 -13.41
N GLU A 91 2.65 0.77 -14.41
CA GLU A 91 1.36 0.38 -15.00
C GLU A 91 1.43 -0.98 -15.70
N ALA A 92 2.60 -1.33 -16.24
CA ALA A 92 2.82 -2.64 -16.86
C ALA A 92 3.05 -3.77 -15.87
N GLY A 93 3.16 -3.46 -14.56
CA GLY A 93 3.44 -4.46 -13.54
C GLY A 93 4.90 -4.88 -13.45
N SER A 94 5.81 -4.13 -14.06
CA SER A 94 7.26 -4.40 -14.06
C SER A 94 7.89 -3.84 -12.79
N GLY A 95 7.84 -4.60 -11.72
CA GLY A 95 8.41 -4.22 -10.44
C GLY A 95 7.38 -3.62 -9.50
N LYS A 96 7.73 -3.63 -8.21
CA LYS A 96 6.87 -3.11 -7.16
C LYS A 96 7.29 -1.66 -6.84
N PRO A 97 6.39 -0.67 -6.98
CA PRO A 97 6.75 0.71 -6.67
C PRO A 97 6.99 0.89 -5.18
N ARG A 98 7.86 1.84 -4.85
CA ARG A 98 8.14 2.17 -3.45
C ARG A 98 6.93 2.87 -2.82
N ALA A 99 6.83 2.79 -1.48
CA ALA A 99 5.75 3.43 -0.74
C ALA A 99 5.66 4.94 -1.03
N ALA A 100 6.81 5.63 -1.13
CA ALA A 100 6.85 7.05 -1.46
C ALA A 100 6.27 7.34 -2.84
N THR A 101 6.51 6.47 -3.82
CA THR A 101 5.95 6.61 -5.17
C THR A 101 4.44 6.40 -5.16
N ILE A 102 3.96 5.40 -4.41
CA ILE A 102 2.52 5.15 -4.26
C ILE A 102 1.84 6.37 -3.63
N GLU A 103 2.43 6.97 -2.61
CA GLU A 103 1.89 8.18 -1.98
C GLU A 103 1.77 9.33 -2.96
N LYS A 104 2.80 9.56 -3.78
CA LYS A 104 2.79 10.62 -4.80
C LYS A 104 1.69 10.38 -5.83
N LEU A 105 1.53 9.15 -6.28
CA LEU A 105 0.51 8.79 -7.26
C LEU A 105 -0.91 8.92 -6.66
N ALA A 106 -1.10 8.47 -5.43
CA ALA A 106 -2.38 8.59 -4.75
C ALA A 106 -2.78 10.06 -4.56
N LEU A 107 -1.84 10.90 -4.17
CA LEU A 107 -2.07 12.34 -4.03
C LEU A 107 -2.44 12.98 -5.37
N ALA A 108 -1.71 12.62 -6.43
CA ALA A 108 -1.97 13.13 -7.77
C ALA A 108 -3.34 12.71 -8.32
N LEU A 109 -3.81 11.53 -7.93
CA LEU A 109 -5.12 11.00 -8.32
C LEU A 109 -6.24 11.39 -7.36
N ASP A 110 -5.90 12.04 -6.26
CA ASP A 110 -6.86 12.43 -5.20
C ASP A 110 -7.60 11.23 -4.64
N ILE A 111 -6.86 10.20 -4.26
CA ILE A 111 -7.38 8.97 -3.67
C ILE A 111 -6.51 8.55 -2.49
N PRO A 112 -7.05 7.76 -1.55
CA PRO A 112 -6.20 7.21 -0.48
C PRO A 112 -5.22 6.17 -1.03
N THR A 113 -4.07 6.02 -0.36
CA THR A 113 -3.01 5.11 -0.80
C THR A 113 -3.48 3.66 -0.92
N TRP A 114 -4.38 3.21 -0.03
CA TRP A 114 -4.88 1.84 -0.06
C TRP A 114 -5.64 1.53 -1.36
N ALA A 115 -6.17 2.55 -2.04
CA ALA A 115 -6.89 2.35 -3.31
C ALA A 115 -5.96 1.96 -4.46
N LEU A 116 -4.64 2.17 -4.31
CA LEU A 116 -3.63 1.79 -5.31
C LEU A 116 -2.92 0.49 -4.99
N THR A 117 -3.13 -0.09 -3.83
CA THR A 117 -2.49 -1.34 -3.43
C THR A 117 -3.35 -2.52 -3.86
N ASP A 118 -2.74 -3.46 -4.57
CA ASP A 118 -3.44 -4.63 -5.16
C ASP A 118 -3.37 -5.86 -4.24
N ASP A 119 -3.37 -5.68 -2.97
CA ASP A 119 -3.30 -6.81 -2.04
C ASP A 119 -4.66 -7.31 -1.64
#